data_df3b29df73c2457c4be80ea84978c8bf
#
_entry.id   df3b29df73c2457c4be80ea84978c8bf
#
_cell.length_a   1.000
_cell.length_b   1.000
_cell.length_c   1.000
_cell.angle_alpha   90.00
_cell.angle_beta   90.00
_cell.angle_gamma   90.00
#
_symmetry.space_group_name_H-M   'P 1'
#
loop_
_entity.id
_entity.type
_entity.pdbx_description
1 polymer ?
#
loop_
_entity_poly.entity_id
_entity_poly.type
_entity_poly.pdbx_seq_one_letter_code
_entity_poly.pdbx_strand_id
1 'polypeptide(L)'
;MEKVVDVIDRMKSKWNKDYTSKFDIDLKFGEEFEYSLAKILTVGKVEVKTERDKWKKTGNIAIELMNEGNLSGLTVTKAEWWAQILSYRGNIESVILMPVKKLKKLVKRLVDEGKARITMGGDNNSSELVLISLKDIHGV
;
A
#
# COMPACT_ATOMS: atom_id res chain seq x y z
N MET A 1 -11.91 -4.17 26.41
CA MET A 1 -12.17 -3.80 25.01
C MET A 1 -12.98 -4.93 24.36
N GLU A 2 -14.10 -4.60 23.78
CA GLU A 2 -14.96 -5.56 23.08
C GLU A 2 -14.23 -6.13 21.85
N LYS A 3 -14.32 -7.44 21.65
CA LYS A 3 -13.74 -8.06 20.45
C LYS A 3 -14.57 -7.71 19.23
N VAL A 4 -13.94 -7.55 18.07
CA VAL A 4 -14.64 -7.27 16.80
C VAL A 4 -15.72 -8.32 16.51
N VAL A 5 -15.47 -9.59 16.83
CA VAL A 5 -16.44 -10.69 16.69
C VAL A 5 -17.70 -10.44 17.51
N ASP A 6 -17.56 -9.96 18.75
CA ASP A 6 -18.70 -9.68 19.62
C ASP A 6 -19.56 -8.53 19.07
N VAL A 7 -18.94 -7.52 18.48
CA VAL A 7 -19.64 -6.42 17.80
C VAL A 7 -20.44 -6.93 16.61
N ILE A 8 -19.84 -7.79 15.78
CA ILE A 8 -20.49 -8.37 14.60
C ILE A 8 -21.70 -9.22 15.02
N ASP A 9 -21.55 -10.08 16.01
CA ASP A 9 -22.65 -10.93 16.49
C ASP A 9 -23.79 -10.12 17.07
N ARG A 10 -23.48 -9.05 17.82
CA ARG A 10 -24.48 -8.12 18.34
C ARG A 10 -25.21 -7.38 17.21
N MET A 11 -24.53 -6.97 16.15
CA MET A 11 -25.13 -6.33 14.98
C MET A 11 -26.06 -7.29 14.24
N LYS A 12 -25.65 -8.53 14.03
CA LYS A 12 -26.48 -9.58 13.40
C LYS A 12 -27.81 -9.77 14.10
N SER A 13 -27.83 -9.77 15.42
CA SER A 13 -29.06 -9.98 16.21
C SER A 13 -30.11 -8.87 16.08
N LYS A 14 -29.70 -7.68 15.58
CA LYS A 14 -30.58 -6.50 15.41
C LYS A 14 -31.20 -6.40 14.03
N TRP A 15 -30.84 -7.26 13.08
CA TRP A 15 -31.27 -7.16 11.68
C TRP A 15 -32.44 -8.07 11.40
N ASN A 16 -33.37 -7.58 10.54
CA ASN A 16 -34.48 -8.41 10.06
C ASN A 16 -34.00 -9.37 8.95
N LYS A 17 -34.88 -10.33 8.56
CA LYS A 17 -34.54 -11.38 7.59
C LYS A 17 -34.08 -10.85 6.23
N ASP A 18 -34.62 -9.74 5.75
CA ASP A 18 -34.27 -9.17 4.44
C ASP A 18 -32.86 -8.55 4.46
N TYR A 19 -32.49 -7.94 5.56
CA TYR A 19 -31.14 -7.45 5.77
C TYR A 19 -30.13 -8.58 5.94
N THR A 20 -30.53 -9.69 6.53
CA THR A 20 -29.63 -10.82 6.79
C THR A 20 -29.07 -11.43 5.51
N SER A 21 -29.91 -11.64 4.47
CA SER A 21 -29.44 -12.23 3.21
C SER A 21 -28.45 -11.33 2.47
N LYS A 22 -28.70 -10.02 2.42
CA LYS A 22 -27.78 -9.04 1.82
C LYS A 22 -26.47 -8.96 2.60
N PHE A 23 -26.55 -8.97 3.92
CA PHE A 23 -25.38 -8.96 4.79
C PHE A 23 -24.52 -10.21 4.62
N ASP A 24 -25.14 -11.39 4.50
CA ASP A 24 -24.41 -12.64 4.29
C ASP A 24 -23.71 -12.68 2.94
N ILE A 25 -24.28 -12.09 1.88
CA ILE A 25 -23.63 -11.91 0.59
C ILE A 25 -22.44 -10.95 0.70
N ASP A 26 -22.62 -9.82 1.35
CA ASP A 26 -21.56 -8.83 1.58
C ASP A 26 -20.43 -9.39 2.46
N LEU A 27 -20.78 -10.19 3.48
CA LEU A 27 -19.81 -10.86 4.34
C LEU A 27 -18.99 -11.89 3.55
N LYS A 28 -19.65 -12.71 2.72
CA LYS A 28 -18.96 -13.69 1.87
C LYS A 28 -18.02 -13.03 0.88
N PHE A 29 -18.44 -11.92 0.27
CA PHE A 29 -17.60 -11.11 -0.60
C PHE A 29 -16.35 -10.60 0.13
N GLY A 30 -16.52 -10.08 1.34
CA GLY A 30 -15.41 -9.65 2.20
C GLY A 30 -14.45 -10.78 2.53
N GLU A 31 -14.96 -11.95 2.90
CA GLU A 31 -14.15 -13.13 3.23
C GLU A 31 -13.26 -13.58 2.07
N GLU A 32 -13.74 -13.50 0.84
CA GLU A 32 -12.93 -13.82 -0.35
C GLU A 32 -11.72 -12.89 -0.50
N PHE A 33 -11.90 -11.59 -0.28
CA PHE A 33 -10.80 -10.62 -0.32
C PHE A 33 -9.86 -10.75 0.88
N GLU A 34 -10.38 -11.02 2.06
CA GLU A 34 -9.58 -11.27 3.26
C GLU A 34 -8.69 -12.49 3.09
N TYR A 35 -9.24 -13.57 2.56
CA TYR A 35 -8.46 -14.78 2.23
C TYR A 35 -7.38 -14.48 1.18
N SER A 36 -7.71 -13.72 0.14
CA SER A 36 -6.78 -13.32 -0.89
C SER A 36 -5.64 -12.49 -0.32
N LEU A 37 -5.94 -11.54 0.56
CA LEU A 37 -4.92 -10.73 1.23
C LEU A 37 -4.03 -11.57 2.13
N ALA A 38 -4.62 -12.45 2.94
CA ALA A 38 -3.85 -13.36 3.80
C ALA A 38 -2.90 -14.23 2.97
N LYS A 39 -3.36 -14.74 1.83
CA LYS A 39 -2.53 -15.52 0.90
C LYS A 39 -1.37 -14.70 0.31
N ILE A 40 -1.63 -13.45 -0.09
CA ILE A 40 -0.59 -12.54 -0.58
C ILE A 40 0.50 -12.35 0.48
N LEU A 41 0.11 -12.11 1.73
CA LEU A 41 1.03 -11.83 2.84
C LEU A 41 1.81 -13.07 3.31
N THR A 42 1.32 -14.27 3.06
CA THR A 42 1.97 -15.52 3.51
C THR A 42 2.82 -16.20 2.43
N VAL A 43 2.33 -16.25 1.19
CA VAL A 43 2.99 -16.95 0.08
C VAL A 43 3.19 -16.10 -1.16
N GLY A 44 2.69 -14.87 -1.17
CA GLY A 44 2.81 -13.95 -2.28
C GLY A 44 4.23 -13.41 -2.45
N LYS A 45 4.53 -12.94 -3.66
CA LYS A 45 5.78 -12.24 -3.97
C LYS A 45 5.62 -10.75 -3.66
N VAL A 46 6.05 -10.35 -2.49
CA VAL A 46 5.94 -8.98 -1.99
C VAL A 46 7.31 -8.34 -1.84
N GLU A 47 7.52 -7.22 -2.51
CA GLU A 47 8.65 -6.33 -2.24
C GLU A 47 8.28 -5.40 -1.10
N VAL A 48 9.08 -5.39 -0.04
CA VAL A 48 8.81 -4.56 1.15
C VAL A 48 9.82 -3.43 1.22
N LYS A 49 9.34 -2.21 1.31
CA LYS A 49 10.15 -1.00 1.50
C LYS A 49 9.66 -0.24 2.72
N THR A 50 10.57 0.45 3.38
CA THR A 50 10.25 1.24 4.56
C THR A 50 10.56 2.71 4.32
N GLU A 51 9.56 3.55 4.50
CA GLU A 51 9.69 4.99 4.55
C GLU A 51 9.88 5.43 6.00
N ARG A 52 10.96 6.17 6.27
CA ARG A 52 11.26 6.65 7.62
C ARG A 52 10.73 8.07 7.83
N ASP A 53 10.46 8.39 9.03
CA ASP A 53 10.01 9.64 9.66
C ASP A 53 9.66 10.85 8.76
N LYS A 54 10.43 11.14 7.70
CA LYS A 54 10.25 12.32 6.85
C LYS A 54 8.87 12.39 6.19
N TRP A 55 8.27 11.25 5.85
CA TRP A 55 6.97 11.20 5.20
C TRP A 55 5.88 11.91 6.01
N LYS A 56 5.98 11.83 7.34
CA LYS A 56 4.98 12.44 8.23
C LYS A 56 4.98 13.96 8.16
N LYS A 57 6.13 14.56 7.88
CA LYS A 57 6.28 16.01 7.69
C LYS A 57 6.00 16.44 6.25
N THR A 58 6.52 15.69 5.29
CA THR A 58 6.45 16.05 3.86
C THR A 58 5.17 15.60 3.17
N GLY A 59 4.53 14.56 3.68
CA GLY A 59 3.41 13.89 3.01
C GLY A 59 3.81 13.09 1.77
N ASN A 60 5.11 12.85 1.57
CA ASN A 60 5.63 12.15 0.40
C ASN A 60 6.28 10.83 0.77
N ILE A 61 6.21 9.88 -0.16
CA ILE A 61 7.02 8.68 -0.15
C ILE A 61 8.03 8.71 -1.29
N ALA A 62 9.14 8.02 -1.12
CA ALA A 62 10.21 7.92 -2.12
C ALA A 62 10.28 6.49 -2.65
N ILE A 63 10.18 6.34 -3.97
CA ILE A 63 10.27 5.05 -4.62
C ILE A 63 11.52 5.03 -5.49
N GLU A 64 12.43 4.08 -5.22
CA GLU A 64 13.68 3.95 -5.94
C GLU A 64 13.46 3.42 -7.34
N LEU A 65 14.08 4.07 -8.32
CA LEU A 65 14.08 3.67 -9.72
C LEU A 65 15.47 3.24 -10.20
N MET A 66 16.51 3.88 -9.70
CA MET A 66 17.91 3.59 -10.06
C MET A 66 18.81 3.75 -8.82
N ASN A 67 19.92 3.04 -8.84
CA ASN A 67 20.99 3.21 -7.87
C ASN A 67 22.35 3.08 -8.56
N GLU A 68 23.22 4.05 -8.32
CA GLU A 68 24.56 4.11 -8.93
C GLU A 68 24.53 3.96 -10.47
N GLY A 69 23.53 4.57 -11.13
CA GLY A 69 23.34 4.50 -12.58
C GLY A 69 22.72 3.22 -13.10
N ASN A 70 22.41 2.24 -12.25
CA ASN A 70 21.77 0.99 -12.64
C ASN A 70 20.29 0.98 -12.25
N LEU A 71 19.47 0.33 -13.06
CA LEU A 71 18.06 0.11 -12.73
C LEU A 71 17.95 -0.63 -11.39
N SER A 72 17.06 -0.18 -10.52
CA SER A 72 16.86 -0.76 -9.20
C SER A 72 15.42 -0.52 -8.70
N GLY A 73 15.11 -1.03 -7.52
CA GLY A 73 13.81 -0.82 -6.89
C GLY A 73 12.64 -1.21 -7.79
N LEU A 74 11.73 -0.27 -8.03
CA LEU A 74 10.51 -0.53 -8.80
C LEU A 74 10.78 -0.94 -10.25
N THR A 75 11.87 -0.47 -10.86
CA THR A 75 12.17 -0.75 -12.26
C THR A 75 12.58 -2.20 -12.52
N VAL A 76 13.13 -2.89 -11.54
CA VAL A 76 13.67 -4.26 -11.67
C VAL A 76 12.93 -5.31 -10.85
N THR A 77 12.07 -4.91 -9.94
CA THR A 77 11.39 -5.86 -9.05
C THR A 77 10.64 -6.92 -9.84
N LYS A 78 10.78 -8.17 -9.40
CA LYS A 78 10.00 -9.31 -9.90
C LYS A 78 8.81 -9.63 -8.99
N ALA A 79 8.62 -8.85 -7.94
CA ALA A 79 7.47 -8.99 -7.05
C ALA A 79 6.18 -8.66 -7.77
N GLU A 80 5.10 -9.29 -7.34
CA GLU A 80 3.75 -9.00 -7.82
C GLU A 80 3.09 -7.88 -7.02
N TRP A 81 3.51 -7.74 -5.76
CA TRP A 81 2.99 -6.76 -4.82
C TRP A 81 4.10 -5.92 -4.21
N TRP A 82 3.78 -4.67 -3.94
CA TRP A 82 4.64 -3.70 -3.28
C TRP A 82 4.02 -3.29 -1.96
N ALA A 83 4.75 -3.46 -0.87
CA ALA A 83 4.36 -3.01 0.46
C ALA A 83 5.26 -1.85 0.89
N GLN A 84 4.70 -0.67 0.98
CA GLN A 84 5.40 0.52 1.49
C GLN A 84 5.01 0.74 2.94
N ILE A 85 5.94 0.47 3.83
CA ILE A 85 5.76 0.71 5.27
C ILE A 85 6.01 2.19 5.55
N LEU A 86 5.07 2.81 6.24
CA LEU A 86 5.23 4.15 6.79
C LEU A 86 5.61 4.02 8.27
N SER A 87 6.87 4.26 8.59
CA SER A 87 7.37 4.16 9.96
C SER A 87 7.59 5.55 10.56
N TYR A 88 7.41 5.65 11.86
CA TYR A 88 7.67 6.87 12.61
C TYR A 88 8.19 6.54 13.99
N ARG A 89 9.32 7.12 14.35
CA ARG A 89 10.00 6.89 15.64
C ARG A 89 10.17 5.39 15.97
N GLY A 90 10.55 4.61 14.95
CA GLY A 90 10.80 3.17 15.10
C GLY A 90 9.57 2.28 15.13
N ASN A 91 8.36 2.84 14.94
CA ASN A 91 7.11 2.08 14.90
C ASN A 91 6.49 2.10 13.51
N ILE A 92 5.79 1.02 13.15
CA ILE A 92 4.97 0.99 11.94
C ILE A 92 3.67 1.74 12.23
N GLU A 93 3.41 2.82 11.49
CA GLU A 93 2.13 3.53 11.58
C GLU A 93 1.13 3.07 10.52
N SER A 94 1.61 2.68 9.34
CA SER A 94 0.75 2.27 8.25
C SER A 94 1.52 1.46 7.23
N VAL A 95 0.82 0.70 6.42
CA VAL A 95 1.37 -0.01 5.27
C VAL A 95 0.47 0.22 4.07
N ILE A 96 1.08 0.63 2.95
CA ILE A 96 0.39 0.71 1.67
C ILE A 96 0.76 -0.53 0.88
N LEU A 97 -0.22 -1.36 0.55
CA LEU A 97 -0.04 -2.56 -0.25
C LEU A 97 -0.70 -2.35 -1.62
N MET A 98 0.06 -2.50 -2.68
CA MET A 98 -0.40 -2.24 -4.04
C MET A 98 0.19 -3.25 -5.03
N PRO A 99 -0.58 -3.69 -6.04
CA PRO A 99 0.01 -4.44 -7.15
C PRO A 99 1.13 -3.65 -7.82
N VAL A 100 2.27 -4.29 -8.07
CA VAL A 100 3.43 -3.63 -8.72
C VAL A 100 3.04 -3.02 -10.06
N LYS A 101 2.21 -3.71 -10.85
CA LYS A 101 1.73 -3.19 -12.13
C LYS A 101 0.97 -1.87 -11.99
N LYS A 102 0.14 -1.76 -10.95
CA LYS A 102 -0.60 -0.51 -10.66
C LYS A 102 0.33 0.59 -10.19
N LEU A 103 1.30 0.25 -9.34
CA LEU A 103 2.28 1.23 -8.87
C LEU A 103 3.12 1.79 -10.03
N LYS A 104 3.58 0.95 -10.94
CA LYS A 104 4.31 1.40 -12.14
C LYS A 104 3.48 2.36 -13.01
N LYS A 105 2.22 2.04 -13.25
CA LYS A 105 1.30 2.91 -13.99
C LYS A 105 1.05 4.24 -13.27
N LEU A 106 0.88 4.18 -11.96
CA LEU A 106 0.68 5.37 -11.13
C LEU A 106 1.89 6.30 -11.19
N VAL A 107 3.10 5.75 -10.99
CA VAL A 107 4.36 6.51 -11.07
C VAL A 107 4.48 7.19 -12.43
N LYS A 108 4.30 6.44 -13.51
CA LYS A 108 4.38 6.99 -14.88
C LYS A 108 3.38 8.13 -15.07
N ARG A 109 2.14 7.93 -14.69
CA ARG A 109 1.09 8.94 -14.81
C ARG A 109 1.42 10.21 -14.05
N LEU A 110 1.84 10.07 -12.78
CA LEU A 110 2.14 11.23 -11.92
C LEU A 110 3.35 12.00 -12.43
N VAL A 111 4.37 11.33 -12.96
CA VAL A 111 5.52 11.99 -13.57
C VAL A 111 5.10 12.71 -14.86
N ASP A 112 4.36 12.06 -15.75
CA ASP A 112 3.87 12.64 -17.00
C ASP A 112 2.95 13.87 -16.74
N GLU A 113 2.16 13.85 -15.67
CA GLU A 113 1.29 14.96 -15.26
C GLU A 113 2.02 16.07 -14.48
N GLY A 114 3.30 15.90 -14.20
CA GLY A 114 4.08 16.84 -13.38
C GLY A 114 3.72 16.87 -11.89
N LYS A 115 3.00 15.85 -11.40
CA LYS A 115 2.59 15.73 -9.99
C LYS A 115 3.62 15.02 -9.12
N ALA A 116 4.49 14.23 -9.72
CA ALA A 116 5.62 13.58 -9.06
C ALA A 116 6.92 14.05 -9.68
N ARG A 117 7.96 14.14 -8.89
CA ARG A 117 9.27 14.55 -9.37
C ARG A 117 10.32 13.47 -9.10
N ILE A 118 11.29 13.41 -10.00
CA ILE A 118 12.46 12.56 -9.84
C ILE A 118 13.54 13.38 -9.14
N THR A 119 14.19 12.82 -8.14
CA THR A 119 15.26 13.46 -7.39
C THR A 119 16.33 12.43 -7.01
N MET A 120 17.52 12.92 -6.70
CA MET A 120 18.58 12.10 -6.13
C MET A 120 18.41 12.00 -4.62
N GLY A 121 18.66 10.82 -4.07
CA GLY A 121 18.55 10.56 -2.63
C GLY A 121 19.22 9.25 -2.25
N GLY A 122 18.81 8.71 -1.10
CA GLY A 122 19.44 7.52 -0.53
C GLY A 122 20.82 7.80 0.03
N ASP A 123 21.57 6.74 0.34
CA ASP A 123 22.92 6.84 0.86
C ASP A 123 23.84 7.48 -0.19
N ASN A 124 24.57 8.54 0.22
CA ASN A 124 25.48 9.29 -0.65
C ASN A 124 24.83 9.89 -1.91
N ASN A 125 23.50 10.12 -1.91
CA ASN A 125 22.74 10.59 -3.09
C ASN A 125 22.96 9.73 -4.35
N SER A 126 23.13 8.43 -4.16
CA SER A 126 23.41 7.49 -5.26
C SER A 126 22.13 6.95 -5.94
N SER A 127 20.98 7.14 -5.33
CA SER A 127 19.70 6.63 -5.84
C SER A 127 18.91 7.72 -6.55
N GLU A 128 18.33 7.36 -7.69
CA GLU A 128 17.29 8.13 -8.35
C GLU A 128 15.94 7.67 -7.81
N LEU A 129 15.23 8.60 -7.19
CA LEU A 129 13.98 8.38 -6.52
C LEU A 129 12.86 9.17 -7.19
N VAL A 130 11.66 8.60 -7.26
CA VAL A 130 10.46 9.36 -7.54
C VAL A 130 9.75 9.68 -6.22
N LEU A 131 9.46 10.94 -6.00
CA LEU A 131 8.70 11.40 -4.84
C LEU A 131 7.22 11.50 -5.20
N ILE A 132 6.40 10.78 -4.47
CA ILE A 132 4.96 10.71 -4.67
C ILE A 132 4.26 11.23 -3.41
N SER A 133 3.30 12.14 -3.60
CA SER A 133 2.43 12.56 -2.50
C SER A 133 1.50 11.43 -2.09
N LEU A 134 1.35 11.21 -0.78
CA LEU A 134 0.38 10.25 -0.24
C LEU A 134 -1.05 10.54 -0.71
N LYS A 135 -1.37 11.79 -1.01
CA LYS A 135 -2.67 12.21 -1.55
C LYS A 135 -2.97 11.64 -2.93
N ASP A 136 -1.93 11.33 -3.71
CA ASP A 136 -2.05 10.90 -5.10
C ASP A 136 -2.05 9.38 -5.27
N ILE A 137 -1.83 8.61 -4.20
CA ILE A 137 -1.61 7.15 -4.28
C ILE A 137 -2.83 6.40 -4.80
N HIS A 138 -4.03 6.79 -4.42
CA HIS A 138 -5.24 6.06 -4.78
C HIS A 138 -5.93 6.58 -6.06
N GLY A 139 -5.38 7.57 -6.72
CA GLY A 139 -5.87 8.07 -8.01
C GLY A 139 -7.25 8.73 -7.96
N VAL A 140 -7.61 9.24 -6.80
CA VAL A 140 -8.91 9.90 -6.59
C VAL A 140 -8.76 11.41 -6.70
#